data_7abdc93fcdccab949e70e0678b084446
#
_entry.id   7abdc93fcdccab949e70e0678b084446
#
_cell.length_a   1.000
_cell.length_b   1.000
_cell.length_c   1.000
_cell.angle_alpha   90.00
_cell.angle_beta   90.00
_cell.angle_gamma   90.00
#
_symmetry.space_group_name_H-M   'P 1'
#
loop_
_entity.id
_entity.type
_entity.pdbx_description
1 polymer ?
#
loop_
_entity_poly.entity_id
_entity_poly.type
_entity_poly.pdbx_seq_one_letter_code
_entity_poly.pdbx_strand_id
1 'polypeptide(L)'
;MNKKLRLSFLTMVVITSSAAFAQGTKKDMFNPVTTSVTSQTIAPDARAAGMGDVGAATDPDVNSQYWNPAKYPFNISRAGVSLNYTPWLRQLVSDIDLAYVAGYYRIGDYSAVSSSLRYFSLGEVQTNDGSNMTINPYEMSLDVAYSLMLSEHFSLGAAVRWIYSDLTYDYKENTSPGSAFAADLSCYYQNYINIGERECQLGLGLNISNIGSKITFGGDNRSEFIPTNLRLGAALMIPVDEFNKFTIAADANKLLVPTYPKRNTGESQVDYDNRLQKDYYDVSSISGIFKSFGDAPNGFSEEMQEVQWSVGAEYTYNDKFSLRAGYHNESENKGNRKYFTVGAGFKMNVFALDAGYVIATAKNNPLDQTLRFSLSFDMDGIKDLFKRK
;
A
#
# COMPACT_ATOMS: atom_id res chain seq x y z
N MET A 1 34.96 -10.73 -29.48
CA MET A 1 34.17 -11.58 -28.59
C MET A 1 32.68 -11.26 -28.78
N ASN A 2 31.91 -12.26 -29.07
CA ASN A 2 30.69 -12.30 -29.90
C ASN A 2 29.53 -11.36 -29.57
N LYS A 3 29.13 -10.57 -30.59
CA LYS A 3 27.88 -9.75 -30.63
C LYS A 3 26.56 -10.59 -30.55
N LYS A 4 26.62 -11.91 -30.49
CA LYS A 4 25.44 -12.79 -30.48
C LYS A 4 24.84 -13.08 -29.10
N LEU A 5 25.51 -12.69 -27.98
CA LEU A 5 24.99 -12.93 -26.63
C LEU A 5 24.13 -11.77 -26.06
N ARG A 6 24.13 -10.61 -26.75
CA ARG A 6 23.39 -9.41 -26.28
C ARG A 6 21.92 -9.34 -26.76
N LEU A 7 21.54 -10.19 -27.72
CA LEU A 7 20.19 -10.18 -28.31
C LEU A 7 19.26 -11.25 -27.68
N SER A 8 19.81 -12.21 -26.94
CA SER A 8 19.05 -13.31 -26.35
C SER A 8 18.34 -12.95 -25.03
N PHE A 9 18.73 -11.87 -24.33
CA PHE A 9 18.08 -11.45 -23.08
C PHE A 9 16.89 -10.53 -23.30
N LEU A 10 16.82 -9.84 -24.45
CA LEU A 10 15.69 -8.95 -24.78
C LEU A 10 14.54 -9.70 -25.49
N THR A 11 14.80 -10.92 -25.98
CA THR A 11 13.79 -11.73 -26.70
C THR A 11 13.07 -12.73 -25.80
N MET A 12 13.50 -12.88 -24.54
CA MET A 12 12.90 -13.86 -23.62
C MET A 12 11.72 -13.30 -22.79
N VAL A 13 11.40 -12.01 -22.95
CA VAL A 13 10.24 -11.37 -22.27
C VAL A 13 9.01 -11.24 -23.18
N VAL A 14 9.13 -11.58 -24.47
CA VAL A 14 8.04 -11.33 -25.46
C VAL A 14 7.40 -12.61 -26.02
N ILE A 15 7.90 -13.80 -25.68
CA ILE A 15 7.33 -15.05 -26.24
C ILE A 15 6.85 -15.94 -25.10
N THR A 16 5.68 -15.67 -24.53
CA THR A 16 4.72 -16.67 -24.01
C THR A 16 3.34 -16.03 -23.81
N SER A 17 2.69 -15.58 -24.85
CA SER A 17 1.28 -15.21 -24.77
C SER A 17 0.50 -15.73 -25.98
N SER A 18 0.52 -17.05 -26.14
CA SER A 18 -0.47 -17.74 -26.96
C SER A 18 -0.80 -19.09 -26.34
N ALA A 19 -1.19 -19.08 -25.06
CA ALA A 19 -2.04 -20.13 -24.54
C ALA A 19 -3.46 -19.79 -24.97
N ALA A 20 -3.99 -20.60 -25.91
CA ALA A 20 -5.37 -20.54 -26.32
C ALA A 20 -6.28 -20.65 -25.09
N PHE A 21 -6.91 -19.56 -24.72
CA PHE A 21 -7.99 -19.56 -23.74
C PHE A 21 -9.18 -20.30 -24.37
N ALA A 22 -9.38 -21.54 -23.94
CA ALA A 22 -10.66 -22.20 -24.09
C ALA A 22 -11.68 -21.36 -23.30
N GLN A 23 -12.46 -20.54 -23.97
CA GLN A 23 -13.59 -19.81 -23.43
C GLN A 23 -14.69 -20.77 -22.99
N GLY A 24 -14.60 -21.23 -21.76
CA GLY A 24 -15.79 -21.65 -21.04
C GLY A 24 -16.47 -20.38 -20.55
N THR A 25 -17.68 -20.09 -21.03
CA THR A 25 -18.53 -19.00 -20.60
C THR A 25 -19.05 -19.19 -19.15
N LYS A 26 -18.16 -19.20 -18.17
CA LYS A 26 -18.51 -18.86 -16.80
C LYS A 26 -18.47 -17.34 -16.72
N LYS A 27 -19.64 -16.74 -16.51
CA LYS A 27 -19.80 -15.31 -16.27
C LYS A 27 -18.88 -14.94 -15.11
N ASP A 28 -17.81 -14.18 -15.37
CA ASP A 28 -16.92 -13.68 -14.33
C ASP A 28 -17.74 -12.94 -13.30
N MET A 29 -17.81 -13.47 -12.08
CA MET A 29 -18.69 -12.96 -11.05
C MET A 29 -17.87 -12.06 -10.13
N PHE A 30 -18.35 -10.83 -9.88
CA PHE A 30 -17.75 -9.90 -8.94
C PHE A 30 -17.49 -10.57 -7.59
N ASN A 31 -16.24 -10.68 -7.18
CA ASN A 31 -15.79 -11.40 -6.00
C ASN A 31 -14.53 -10.74 -5.38
N PRO A 32 -14.66 -9.54 -4.82
CA PRO A 32 -13.55 -8.87 -4.16
C PRO A 32 -13.09 -9.64 -2.92
N VAL A 33 -11.81 -9.58 -2.62
CA VAL A 33 -11.27 -10.03 -1.34
C VAL A 33 -11.68 -9.00 -0.28
N THR A 34 -12.45 -9.43 0.71
CA THR A 34 -12.98 -8.56 1.76
C THR A 34 -12.15 -8.69 3.03
N THR A 35 -11.88 -7.56 3.68
CA THR A 35 -11.18 -7.48 4.96
C THR A 35 -11.83 -6.46 5.85
N SER A 36 -11.63 -6.58 7.14
CA SER A 36 -11.91 -5.50 8.08
C SER A 36 -10.81 -4.45 8.03
N VAL A 37 -11.03 -3.30 8.66
CA VAL A 37 -10.04 -2.20 8.80
C VAL A 37 -9.41 -1.81 7.45
N THR A 38 -10.27 -1.56 6.47
CA THR A 38 -9.87 -1.30 5.09
C THR A 38 -9.02 -0.02 4.93
N SER A 39 -9.06 0.90 5.91
CA SER A 39 -8.19 2.09 5.93
C SER A 39 -6.71 1.74 5.81
N GLN A 40 -6.28 0.56 6.29
CA GLN A 40 -4.90 0.11 6.20
C GLN A 40 -4.42 -0.11 4.75
N THR A 41 -5.34 -0.25 3.79
CA THR A 41 -5.00 -0.40 2.36
C THR A 41 -4.88 0.94 1.62
N ILE A 42 -5.26 2.06 2.25
CA ILE A 42 -5.21 3.38 1.62
C ILE A 42 -3.80 3.93 1.68
N ALA A 43 -3.20 4.24 0.54
CA ALA A 43 -1.90 4.89 0.46
C ALA A 43 -1.95 6.30 1.09
N PRO A 44 -1.05 6.63 2.04
CA PRO A 44 -1.21 7.86 2.81
C PRO A 44 -0.54 9.08 2.20
N ASP A 45 0.54 8.91 1.41
CA ASP A 45 1.39 10.01 0.97
C ASP A 45 1.17 10.43 -0.48
N ALA A 46 1.44 11.70 -0.75
CA ALA A 46 1.20 12.32 -2.05
C ALA A 46 2.26 11.96 -3.10
N ARG A 47 3.52 11.64 -2.71
CA ARG A 47 4.57 11.25 -3.66
C ARG A 47 4.19 9.97 -4.37
N ALA A 48 3.94 8.90 -3.62
CA ALA A 48 3.54 7.62 -4.19
C ALA A 48 2.18 7.71 -4.88
N ALA A 49 1.24 8.50 -4.33
CA ALA A 49 -0.05 8.77 -4.95
C ALA A 49 0.10 9.35 -6.36
N GLY A 50 1.03 10.28 -6.56
CA GLY A 50 1.32 10.84 -7.88
C GLY A 50 1.92 9.82 -8.87
N MET A 51 2.41 8.68 -8.37
CA MET A 51 3.04 7.59 -9.13
C MET A 51 2.17 6.33 -9.24
N GLY A 52 0.85 6.43 -9.13
CA GLY A 52 -0.04 5.27 -9.21
C GLY A 52 -0.04 4.38 -7.97
N ASP A 53 0.28 4.93 -6.81
CA ASP A 53 0.45 4.19 -5.55
C ASP A 53 1.62 3.17 -5.60
N VAL A 54 2.78 3.60 -6.15
CA VAL A 54 4.03 2.84 -6.19
C VAL A 54 4.99 3.35 -5.12
N GLY A 55 5.51 2.47 -4.27
CA GLY A 55 6.36 2.89 -3.17
C GLY A 55 7.31 1.84 -2.58
N ALA A 56 7.15 0.55 -2.94
CA ALA A 56 7.92 -0.54 -2.33
C ALA A 56 9.43 -0.45 -2.57
N ALA A 57 9.83 0.03 -3.76
CA ALA A 57 11.21 0.05 -4.21
C ALA A 57 11.71 1.43 -4.66
N THR A 58 10.88 2.47 -4.62
CA THR A 58 11.30 3.86 -4.88
C THR A 58 12.35 4.32 -3.88
N ASP A 59 13.09 5.37 -4.23
CA ASP A 59 14.08 5.96 -3.33
C ASP A 59 13.51 6.15 -1.91
N PRO A 60 14.33 5.87 -0.87
CA PRO A 60 13.95 6.08 0.51
C PRO A 60 13.48 7.52 0.78
N ASP A 61 12.39 7.65 1.53
CA ASP A 61 11.86 8.92 1.99
C ASP A 61 11.24 8.78 3.39
N VAL A 62 10.69 9.86 3.92
CA VAL A 62 10.10 9.88 5.27
C VAL A 62 8.84 8.99 5.34
N ASN A 63 8.13 8.78 4.24
CA ASN A 63 6.91 7.98 4.17
C ASN A 63 7.15 6.49 3.90
N SER A 64 8.41 6.04 3.89
CA SER A 64 8.79 4.64 3.66
C SER A 64 8.18 3.67 4.67
N GLN A 65 7.72 4.15 5.84
CA GLN A 65 7.07 3.33 6.87
C GLN A 65 5.88 2.51 6.34
N TYR A 66 5.03 3.11 5.53
CA TYR A 66 3.87 2.43 4.94
C TYR A 66 4.26 1.47 3.81
N TRP A 67 5.27 1.85 3.02
CA TRP A 67 5.62 1.15 1.79
C TRP A 67 6.60 0.01 2.02
N ASN A 68 7.71 0.30 2.70
CA ASN A 68 8.79 -0.63 2.98
C ASN A 68 9.76 -0.01 4.01
N PRO A 69 9.63 -0.31 5.30
CA PRO A 69 10.51 0.23 6.33
C PRO A 69 11.99 -0.11 6.15
N ALA A 70 12.32 -1.22 5.45
CA ALA A 70 13.71 -1.60 5.18
C ALA A 70 14.49 -0.55 4.35
N LYS A 71 13.81 0.43 3.74
CA LYS A 71 14.46 1.51 3.00
C LYS A 71 15.17 2.52 3.89
N TYR A 72 14.77 2.71 5.14
CA TYR A 72 15.26 3.78 6.00
C TYR A 72 16.77 3.82 6.23
N PRO A 73 17.51 2.71 6.36
CA PRO A 73 18.96 2.77 6.49
C PRO A 73 19.68 3.43 5.29
N PHE A 74 19.05 3.43 4.11
CA PHE A 74 19.57 4.06 2.89
C PHE A 74 19.23 5.54 2.76
N ASN A 75 18.44 6.13 3.66
CA ASN A 75 18.18 7.57 3.64
C ASN A 75 19.46 8.37 3.83
N ILE A 76 19.58 9.47 3.10
CA ILE A 76 20.72 10.39 3.22
C ILE A 76 20.63 11.13 4.57
N SER A 77 19.47 11.67 4.87
CA SER A 77 19.22 12.40 6.11
C SER A 77 19.14 11.46 7.32
N ARG A 78 19.64 11.93 8.45
CA ARG A 78 19.66 11.17 9.70
C ARG A 78 18.28 11.00 10.33
N ALA A 79 17.40 11.97 10.15
CA ALA A 79 16.05 11.92 10.67
C ALA A 79 15.10 12.76 9.84
N GLY A 80 13.83 12.39 9.85
CA GLY A 80 12.76 13.15 9.19
C GLY A 80 11.41 12.86 9.80
N VAL A 81 10.47 13.79 9.58
CA VAL A 81 9.07 13.67 9.97
C VAL A 81 8.20 14.14 8.80
N SER A 82 7.08 13.47 8.58
CA SER A 82 6.09 13.85 7.57
C SER A 82 4.68 13.92 8.15
N LEU A 83 3.90 14.85 7.60
CA LEU A 83 2.48 15.03 7.83
C LEU A 83 1.78 14.82 6.49
N ASN A 84 0.81 13.91 6.46
CA ASN A 84 0.08 13.57 5.25
C ASN A 84 -1.41 13.70 5.52
N TYR A 85 -2.12 14.25 4.55
CA TYR A 85 -3.56 14.45 4.64
C TYR A 85 -4.23 14.09 3.32
N THR A 86 -5.26 13.27 3.41
CA THR A 86 -6.04 12.82 2.26
C THR A 86 -7.53 12.94 2.58
N PRO A 87 -8.23 13.91 2.01
CA PRO A 87 -9.69 13.90 1.98
C PRO A 87 -10.14 12.70 1.15
N TRP A 88 -10.87 11.77 1.77
CA TRP A 88 -11.22 10.51 1.15
C TRP A 88 -12.68 10.51 0.69
N LEU A 89 -12.94 9.93 -0.50
CA LEU A 89 -14.29 9.78 -1.07
C LEU A 89 -15.13 11.08 -1.13
N ARG A 90 -14.50 12.23 -1.33
CA ARG A 90 -15.15 13.56 -1.33
C ARG A 90 -16.33 13.69 -2.29
N GLN A 91 -16.36 12.87 -3.35
CA GLN A 91 -17.49 12.82 -4.29
C GLN A 91 -18.76 12.20 -3.68
N LEU A 92 -18.63 11.40 -2.65
CA LEU A 92 -19.73 10.72 -1.98
C LEU A 92 -20.08 11.37 -0.64
N VAL A 93 -19.06 11.63 0.17
CA VAL A 93 -19.19 12.10 1.56
C VAL A 93 -18.11 13.13 1.84
N SER A 94 -18.46 14.25 2.48
CA SER A 94 -17.56 15.40 2.61
C SER A 94 -16.64 15.37 3.85
N ASP A 95 -16.81 14.43 4.76
CA ASP A 95 -16.22 14.40 6.11
C ASP A 95 -15.43 13.11 6.41
N ILE A 96 -15.09 12.33 5.36
CA ILE A 96 -14.18 11.18 5.49
C ILE A 96 -12.76 11.64 5.19
N ASP A 97 -11.87 11.47 6.15
CA ASP A 97 -10.51 12.00 6.08
C ASP A 97 -9.48 10.99 6.62
N LEU A 98 -8.33 10.93 5.95
CA LEU A 98 -7.15 10.22 6.40
C LEU A 98 -6.05 11.20 6.78
N ALA A 99 -5.61 11.15 8.03
CA ALA A 99 -4.40 11.79 8.51
C ALA A 99 -3.33 10.74 8.81
N TYR A 100 -2.10 11.00 8.39
CA TYR A 100 -0.98 10.10 8.59
C TYR A 100 0.28 10.87 8.94
N VAL A 101 0.92 10.49 10.03
CA VAL A 101 2.20 11.05 10.47
C VAL A 101 3.22 9.92 10.47
N ALA A 102 4.38 10.15 9.87
CA ALA A 102 5.48 9.20 9.92
C ALA A 102 6.79 9.91 10.29
N GLY A 103 7.69 9.16 10.90
CA GLY A 103 9.01 9.66 11.22
C GLY A 103 10.02 8.53 11.37
N TYR A 104 11.29 8.88 11.16
CA TYR A 104 12.40 7.94 11.32
C TYR A 104 13.62 8.60 11.93
N TYR A 105 14.47 7.78 12.51
CA TYR A 105 15.79 8.17 12.99
C TYR A 105 16.80 7.06 12.67
N ARG A 106 17.88 7.40 11.94
CA ARG A 106 19.00 6.50 11.67
C ARG A 106 19.91 6.41 12.87
N ILE A 107 20.16 5.19 13.33
CA ILE A 107 21.09 4.87 14.43
C ILE A 107 22.42 4.45 13.79
N GLY A 108 23.37 5.39 13.70
CA GLY A 108 24.61 5.19 12.94
C GLY A 108 24.36 5.06 11.44
N ASP A 109 25.17 4.23 10.78
CA ASP A 109 25.16 4.10 9.31
C ASP A 109 24.35 2.91 8.82
N TYR A 110 24.04 1.94 9.70
CA TYR A 110 23.51 0.64 9.30
C TYR A 110 22.08 0.36 9.79
N SER A 111 21.54 1.17 10.68
CA SER A 111 20.20 0.88 11.21
C SER A 111 19.34 2.12 11.37
N ALA A 112 18.03 1.90 11.43
CA ALA A 112 17.05 2.94 11.67
C ALA A 112 15.90 2.42 12.52
N VAL A 113 15.34 3.32 13.33
CA VAL A 113 14.03 3.16 13.96
C VAL A 113 13.06 4.11 13.29
N SER A 114 11.82 3.69 13.18
CA SER A 114 10.77 4.52 12.58
C SER A 114 9.42 4.21 13.20
N SER A 115 8.48 5.13 13.07
CA SER A 115 7.14 5.00 13.61
C SER A 115 6.16 5.75 12.74
N SER A 116 4.90 5.31 12.74
CA SER A 116 3.82 6.09 12.16
C SER A 116 2.54 6.01 12.98
N LEU A 117 1.73 7.05 12.86
CA LEU A 117 0.39 7.13 13.39
C LEU A 117 -0.56 7.41 12.23
N ARG A 118 -1.58 6.57 12.09
CA ARG A 118 -2.67 6.72 11.13
C ARG A 118 -3.96 6.97 11.87
N TYR A 119 -4.73 7.93 11.40
CA TYR A 119 -6.09 8.19 11.88
C TYR A 119 -7.00 8.34 10.65
N PHE A 120 -8.06 7.55 10.62
CA PHE A 120 -9.05 7.56 9.56
C PHE A 120 -10.42 7.82 10.14
N SER A 121 -10.98 9.00 9.86
CA SER A 121 -12.35 9.36 10.21
C SER A 121 -13.30 8.86 9.13
N LEU A 122 -14.39 8.22 9.53
CA LEU A 122 -15.46 7.79 8.62
C LEU A 122 -16.61 8.82 8.55
N GLY A 123 -16.39 10.00 9.16
CA GLY A 123 -17.38 11.09 9.16
C GLY A 123 -18.46 10.92 10.22
N GLU A 124 -19.47 11.79 10.14
CA GLU A 124 -20.62 11.76 11.05
C GLU A 124 -21.73 10.88 10.50
N VAL A 125 -22.18 9.92 11.31
CA VAL A 125 -23.30 9.03 10.97
C VAL A 125 -24.45 9.32 11.94
N GLN A 126 -25.62 9.68 11.41
CA GLN A 126 -26.84 9.85 12.21
C GLN A 126 -27.61 8.53 12.27
N THR A 127 -27.98 8.12 13.47
CA THR A 127 -28.79 6.91 13.65
C THR A 127 -30.25 7.21 13.36
N ASN A 128 -30.90 6.34 12.57
CA ASN A 128 -32.33 6.47 12.20
C ASN A 128 -33.25 5.67 13.15
N ASP A 129 -32.81 5.33 14.35
CA ASP A 129 -33.54 4.54 15.34
C ASP A 129 -34.52 5.36 16.19
N GLY A 130 -34.73 6.62 15.84
CA GLY A 130 -35.55 7.58 16.60
C GLY A 130 -34.83 8.26 17.76
N SER A 131 -33.56 7.94 18.02
CA SER A 131 -32.74 8.59 19.04
C SER A 131 -32.05 9.86 18.55
N ASN A 132 -31.95 10.06 17.22
CA ASN A 132 -31.19 11.15 16.58
C ASN A 132 -29.76 11.29 17.12
N MET A 133 -29.14 10.18 17.49
CA MET A 133 -27.75 10.19 17.95
C MET A 133 -26.80 10.36 16.77
N THR A 134 -25.80 11.20 16.94
CA THR A 134 -24.67 11.32 16.02
C THR A 134 -23.50 10.50 16.55
N ILE A 135 -22.94 9.65 15.73
CA ILE A 135 -21.74 8.86 16.02
C ILE A 135 -20.63 9.25 15.06
N ASN A 136 -19.38 9.13 15.51
CA ASN A 136 -18.20 9.47 14.73
C ASN A 136 -17.28 8.23 14.66
N PRO A 137 -17.56 7.25 13.78
CA PRO A 137 -16.73 6.07 13.67
C PRO A 137 -15.34 6.43 13.12
N TYR A 138 -14.32 5.73 13.62
CA TYR A 138 -12.94 5.96 13.21
C TYR A 138 -12.09 4.70 13.33
N GLU A 139 -11.01 4.67 12.55
CA GLU A 139 -9.96 3.66 12.66
C GLU A 139 -8.62 4.36 12.94
N MET A 140 -7.80 3.73 13.77
CA MET A 140 -6.48 4.24 14.14
C MET A 140 -5.46 3.12 14.13
N SER A 141 -4.22 3.41 13.74
CA SER A 141 -3.11 2.49 13.96
C SER A 141 -1.84 3.22 14.33
N LEU A 142 -1.07 2.59 15.19
CA LEU A 142 0.27 3.00 15.59
C LEU A 142 1.23 1.86 15.27
N ASP A 143 2.31 2.17 14.57
CA ASP A 143 3.36 1.20 14.32
C ASP A 143 4.75 1.73 14.66
N VAL A 144 5.64 0.80 14.97
CA VAL A 144 7.06 1.04 15.21
C VAL A 144 7.85 0.00 14.44
N ALA A 145 8.87 0.44 13.72
CA ALA A 145 9.74 -0.44 12.97
C ALA A 145 11.22 -0.27 13.35
N TYR A 146 11.96 -1.36 13.19
CA TYR A 146 13.41 -1.38 13.20
C TYR A 146 13.90 -1.95 11.88
N SER A 147 14.91 -1.29 11.30
CA SER A 147 15.51 -1.67 10.02
C SER A 147 17.02 -1.75 10.15
N LEU A 148 17.60 -2.79 9.55
CA LEU A 148 19.02 -3.09 9.63
C LEU A 148 19.59 -3.39 8.24
N MET A 149 20.65 -2.67 7.86
CA MET A 149 21.44 -2.95 6.69
C MET A 149 22.37 -4.13 6.95
N LEU A 150 22.24 -5.20 6.21
CA LEU A 150 23.06 -6.40 6.31
C LEU A 150 24.27 -6.37 5.38
N SER A 151 24.19 -5.57 4.33
CA SER A 151 25.29 -5.25 3.41
C SER A 151 25.10 -3.86 2.83
N GLU A 152 26.07 -3.35 2.10
CA GLU A 152 25.98 -2.05 1.41
C GLU A 152 24.79 -1.93 0.45
N HIS A 153 24.23 -3.08 0.03
CA HIS A 153 23.16 -3.13 -0.95
C HIS A 153 21.84 -3.70 -0.42
N PHE A 154 21.83 -4.26 0.80
CA PHE A 154 20.67 -5.02 1.26
C PHE A 154 20.34 -4.75 2.73
N SER A 155 19.06 -4.52 2.99
CA SER A 155 18.52 -4.32 4.33
C SER A 155 17.27 -5.14 4.58
N LEU A 156 17.02 -5.41 5.86
CA LEU A 156 15.79 -5.98 6.39
C LEU A 156 15.11 -5.00 7.33
N GLY A 157 13.80 -5.10 7.42
CA GLY A 157 12.97 -4.34 8.36
C GLY A 157 11.89 -5.21 8.98
N ALA A 158 11.60 -4.96 10.24
CA ALA A 158 10.47 -5.53 10.94
C ALA A 158 9.70 -4.44 11.67
N ALA A 159 8.37 -4.49 11.61
CA ALA A 159 7.50 -3.57 12.34
C ALA A 159 6.51 -4.34 13.21
N VAL A 160 6.07 -3.70 14.28
CA VAL A 160 4.90 -4.12 15.07
C VAL A 160 3.86 -3.01 14.97
N ARG A 161 2.59 -3.41 14.86
CA ARG A 161 1.48 -2.48 14.66
C ARG A 161 0.35 -2.84 15.60
N TRP A 162 -0.21 -1.83 16.24
CA TRP A 162 -1.49 -1.91 16.93
C TRP A 162 -2.54 -1.22 16.07
N ILE A 163 -3.68 -1.86 15.89
CA ILE A 163 -4.82 -1.39 15.12
C ILE A 163 -6.02 -1.31 16.06
N TYR A 164 -6.75 -0.22 16.00
CA TYR A 164 -7.97 0.02 16.74
C TYR A 164 -9.04 0.53 15.78
N SER A 165 -10.25 -0.02 15.88
CA SER A 165 -11.37 0.35 15.02
C SER A 165 -12.61 0.50 15.87
N ASP A 166 -13.17 1.70 15.92
CA ASP A 166 -14.41 2.03 16.57
C ASP A 166 -15.48 2.33 15.52
N LEU A 167 -16.22 1.29 15.16
CA LEU A 167 -17.34 1.35 14.23
C LEU A 167 -18.68 1.26 14.98
N THR A 168 -18.69 1.56 16.27
CA THR A 168 -19.85 1.43 17.14
C THR A 168 -20.99 2.32 16.63
N TYR A 169 -22.06 1.70 16.15
CA TYR A 169 -23.24 2.39 15.63
C TYR A 169 -24.51 2.16 16.47
N ASP A 170 -24.47 1.24 17.43
CA ASP A 170 -25.59 1.00 18.36
C ASP A 170 -25.08 0.61 19.75
N TYR A 171 -25.27 1.51 20.71
CA TYR A 171 -24.95 1.26 22.13
C TYR A 171 -25.88 0.25 22.80
N LYS A 172 -26.96 -0.15 22.12
CA LYS A 172 -27.95 -1.11 22.67
C LYS A 172 -27.61 -2.57 22.34
N GLU A 173 -26.80 -2.84 21.33
CA GLU A 173 -26.51 -4.19 20.83
C GLU A 173 -25.15 -4.72 21.26
N ASN A 174 -24.61 -4.41 22.42
CA ASN A 174 -23.31 -4.92 22.89
C ASN A 174 -22.15 -4.77 21.86
N THR A 175 -22.24 -3.86 20.91
CA THR A 175 -21.15 -3.58 19.99
C THR A 175 -20.01 -2.89 20.74
N SER A 176 -18.81 -3.40 20.63
CA SER A 176 -17.61 -2.80 21.21
C SER A 176 -16.55 -2.59 20.13
N PRO A 177 -15.69 -1.59 20.30
CA PRO A 177 -14.56 -1.39 19.39
C PRO A 177 -13.69 -2.62 19.26
N GLY A 178 -13.16 -2.84 18.06
CA GLY A 178 -12.22 -3.91 17.76
C GLY A 178 -10.77 -3.47 17.92
N SER A 179 -9.90 -4.42 18.30
CA SER A 179 -8.46 -4.21 18.36
C SER A 179 -7.70 -5.41 17.82
N ALA A 180 -6.61 -5.15 17.10
CA ALA A 180 -5.76 -6.18 16.54
C ALA A 180 -4.28 -5.79 16.66
N PHE A 181 -3.41 -6.80 16.74
CA PHE A 181 -1.97 -6.64 16.63
C PHE A 181 -1.46 -7.31 15.36
N ALA A 182 -0.53 -6.64 14.71
CA ALA A 182 0.09 -7.11 13.48
C ALA A 182 1.59 -6.87 13.47
N ALA A 183 2.30 -7.59 12.61
CA ALA A 183 3.70 -7.37 12.30
C ALA A 183 3.88 -7.20 10.79
N ASP A 184 4.91 -6.44 10.40
CA ASP A 184 5.34 -6.34 9.01
C ASP A 184 6.76 -6.89 8.90
N LEU A 185 7.05 -7.54 7.77
CA LEU A 185 8.39 -8.00 7.39
C LEU A 185 8.74 -7.41 6.02
N SER A 186 9.89 -6.79 5.94
CA SER A 186 10.31 -6.11 4.73
C SER A 186 11.77 -6.35 4.39
N CYS A 187 12.09 -6.27 3.10
CA CYS A 187 13.47 -6.19 2.64
C CYS A 187 13.59 -5.19 1.50
N TYR A 188 14.78 -4.64 1.38
CA TYR A 188 15.11 -3.69 0.33
C TYR A 188 16.53 -3.95 -0.18
N TYR A 189 16.66 -3.93 -1.50
CA TYR A 189 17.92 -4.03 -2.19
C TYR A 189 18.12 -2.80 -3.07
N GLN A 190 19.29 -2.18 -2.98
CA GLN A 190 19.70 -1.04 -3.81
C GLN A 190 21.09 -1.27 -4.36
N ASN A 191 21.25 -1.07 -5.66
CA ASN A 191 22.56 -1.17 -6.31
C ASN A 191 22.64 -0.25 -7.50
N TYR A 192 23.87 0.08 -7.91
CA TYR A 192 24.14 0.85 -9.12
C TYR A 192 24.52 -0.10 -10.26
N ILE A 193 23.88 0.09 -11.40
CA ILE A 193 24.08 -0.70 -12.62
C ILE A 193 24.37 0.22 -13.79
N ASN A 194 25.29 -0.19 -14.66
CA ASN A 194 25.61 0.58 -15.86
C ASN A 194 24.66 0.21 -17.01
N ILE A 195 23.90 1.19 -17.51
CA ILE A 195 23.08 1.07 -18.71
C ILE A 195 23.65 2.01 -19.78
N GLY A 196 24.42 1.44 -20.68
CA GLY A 196 25.24 2.23 -21.62
C GLY A 196 26.37 2.94 -20.88
N GLU A 197 26.43 4.27 -20.99
CA GLU A 197 27.41 5.14 -20.33
C GLU A 197 26.89 5.74 -19.00
N ARG A 198 25.67 5.38 -18.59
CA ARG A 198 25.01 5.93 -17.39
C ARG A 198 25.01 4.94 -16.26
N GLU A 199 25.40 5.41 -15.08
CA GLU A 199 25.24 4.67 -13.83
C GLU A 199 23.82 4.90 -13.29
N CYS A 200 22.98 3.87 -13.37
CA CYS A 200 21.58 3.91 -12.96
C CYS A 200 21.42 3.21 -11.60
N GLN A 201 20.53 3.73 -10.76
CA GLN A 201 20.22 3.10 -9.47
C GLN A 201 19.03 2.15 -9.63
N LEU A 202 19.23 0.87 -9.30
CA LEU A 202 18.20 -0.15 -9.23
C LEU A 202 17.78 -0.36 -7.79
N GLY A 203 16.48 -0.23 -7.52
CA GLY A 203 15.84 -0.59 -6.26
C GLY A 203 14.95 -1.81 -6.44
N LEU A 204 14.98 -2.74 -5.49
CA LEU A 204 14.02 -3.85 -5.37
C LEU A 204 13.48 -3.89 -3.94
N GLY A 205 12.18 -4.06 -3.79
CA GLY A 205 11.53 -4.06 -2.49
C GLY A 205 10.51 -5.18 -2.33
N LEU A 206 10.46 -5.73 -1.13
CA LEU A 206 9.42 -6.64 -0.70
C LEU A 206 8.91 -6.17 0.67
N ASN A 207 7.60 -6.16 0.84
CA ASN A 207 6.98 -5.91 2.13
C ASN A 207 5.75 -6.83 2.30
N ILE A 208 5.71 -7.58 3.40
CA ILE A 208 4.52 -8.30 3.84
C ILE A 208 4.02 -7.57 5.07
N SER A 209 2.93 -6.83 4.91
CA SER A 209 2.37 -6.00 5.97
C SER A 209 1.11 -6.63 6.58
N ASN A 210 0.84 -6.25 7.84
CA ASN A 210 -0.33 -6.67 8.59
C ASN A 210 -0.43 -8.20 8.80
N ILE A 211 0.68 -8.89 9.02
CA ILE A 211 0.69 -10.29 9.49
C ILE A 211 0.22 -10.28 10.94
N GLY A 212 -1.04 -10.59 11.22
CA GLY A 212 -1.53 -10.35 12.56
C GLY A 212 -2.78 -11.14 12.96
N SER A 213 -3.30 -10.80 14.13
CA SER A 213 -4.55 -11.36 14.64
C SER A 213 -5.73 -10.90 13.77
N LYS A 214 -6.78 -11.70 13.77
CA LYS A 214 -8.08 -11.23 13.33
C LYS A 214 -8.60 -10.17 14.30
N ILE A 215 -9.52 -9.33 13.83
CA ILE A 215 -10.21 -8.34 14.64
C ILE A 215 -11.64 -8.83 14.94
N THR A 216 -12.10 -8.59 16.15
CA THR A 216 -13.46 -8.94 16.59
C THR A 216 -14.11 -7.67 17.11
N PHE A 217 -15.32 -7.41 16.65
CA PHE A 217 -16.18 -6.37 17.18
C PHE A 217 -17.17 -7.00 18.16
N GLY A 218 -17.51 -6.33 19.25
CA GLY A 218 -18.45 -6.85 20.24
C GLY A 218 -19.83 -7.14 19.64
N GLY A 219 -20.52 -8.13 20.19
CA GLY A 219 -21.86 -8.55 19.76
C GLY A 219 -21.88 -9.78 18.84
N ASP A 220 -20.92 -9.93 17.96
CA ASP A 220 -20.78 -11.13 17.14
C ASP A 220 -19.49 -11.86 17.51
N ASN A 221 -19.53 -13.18 17.74
CA ASN A 221 -18.35 -14.00 18.03
C ASN A 221 -17.50 -14.25 16.77
N ARG A 222 -17.75 -13.51 15.69
CA ARG A 222 -17.04 -13.66 14.42
C ARG A 222 -15.83 -12.74 14.36
N SER A 223 -14.68 -13.32 14.07
CA SER A 223 -13.43 -12.58 13.89
C SER A 223 -13.14 -12.40 12.42
N GLU A 224 -12.89 -11.17 12.00
CA GLU A 224 -12.61 -10.79 10.62
C GLU A 224 -11.11 -10.69 10.35
N PHE A 225 -10.68 -11.00 9.14
CA PHE A 225 -9.29 -10.82 8.73
C PHE A 225 -8.95 -9.34 8.57
N ILE A 226 -7.79 -8.93 9.07
CA ILE A 226 -7.17 -7.65 8.73
C ILE A 226 -6.47 -7.77 7.38
N PRO A 227 -6.20 -6.66 6.65
CA PRO A 227 -5.66 -6.71 5.29
C PRO A 227 -4.16 -7.04 5.27
N THR A 228 -3.83 -8.30 5.50
CA THR A 228 -2.46 -8.79 5.26
C THR A 228 -2.14 -8.65 3.78
N ASN A 229 -1.07 -7.95 3.43
CA ASN A 229 -0.73 -7.63 2.04
C ASN A 229 0.72 -7.98 1.70
N LEU A 230 0.91 -8.68 0.62
CA LEU A 230 2.22 -8.87 -0.03
C LEU A 230 2.40 -7.77 -1.07
N ARG A 231 3.51 -7.04 -0.97
CA ARG A 231 3.91 -6.01 -1.93
C ARG A 231 5.31 -6.32 -2.45
N LEU A 232 5.43 -6.37 -3.77
CA LEU A 232 6.70 -6.51 -4.49
C LEU A 232 6.89 -5.30 -5.37
N GLY A 233 8.07 -4.71 -5.39
CA GLY A 233 8.34 -3.56 -6.22
C GLY A 233 9.74 -3.55 -6.83
N ALA A 234 9.84 -2.83 -7.93
CA ALA A 234 11.10 -2.52 -8.60
C ALA A 234 11.10 -1.05 -9.04
N ALA A 235 12.24 -0.41 -8.94
CA ALA A 235 12.44 0.97 -9.38
C ALA A 235 13.80 1.12 -10.06
N LEU A 236 13.84 1.92 -11.11
CA LEU A 236 15.07 2.28 -11.83
C LEU A 236 15.16 3.79 -11.96
N MET A 237 16.13 4.39 -11.29
CA MET A 237 16.47 5.81 -11.46
C MET A 237 17.59 5.95 -12.48
N ILE A 238 17.36 6.78 -13.48
CA ILE A 238 18.26 7.05 -14.61
C ILE A 238 18.66 8.51 -14.53
N PRO A 239 19.93 8.84 -14.24
CA PRO A 239 20.43 10.20 -14.36
C PRO A 239 20.53 10.57 -15.84
N VAL A 240 19.81 11.62 -16.25
CA VAL A 240 19.85 12.14 -17.62
C VAL A 240 21.07 13.04 -17.79
N ASP A 241 21.29 13.92 -16.82
CA ASP A 241 22.45 14.79 -16.66
C ASP A 241 22.60 15.19 -15.17
N GLU A 242 23.46 16.16 -14.84
CA GLU A 242 23.73 16.62 -13.47
C GLU A 242 22.48 17.16 -12.74
N PHE A 243 21.49 17.68 -13.49
CA PHE A 243 20.28 18.29 -12.92
C PHE A 243 19.02 17.46 -13.11
N ASN A 244 19.03 16.54 -14.07
CA ASN A 244 17.84 15.85 -14.54
C ASN A 244 17.91 14.36 -14.22
N LYS A 245 16.91 13.86 -13.48
CA LYS A 245 16.73 12.43 -13.15
C LYS A 245 15.37 11.96 -13.58
N PHE A 246 15.30 10.73 -14.06
CA PHE A 246 14.05 10.08 -14.42
C PHE A 246 13.97 8.73 -13.72
N THR A 247 12.91 8.50 -12.97
CA THR A 247 12.65 7.24 -12.26
C THR A 247 11.43 6.57 -12.85
N ILE A 248 11.54 5.27 -13.14
CA ILE A 248 10.41 4.40 -13.48
C ILE A 248 10.31 3.36 -12.36
N ALA A 249 9.09 3.12 -11.88
CA ALA A 249 8.87 2.13 -10.83
C ALA A 249 7.57 1.36 -11.07
N ALA A 250 7.52 0.14 -10.55
CA ALA A 250 6.35 -0.72 -10.63
C ALA A 250 6.21 -1.53 -9.33
N ASP A 251 4.98 -1.66 -8.86
CA ASP A 251 4.62 -2.48 -7.70
C ASP A 251 3.53 -3.50 -8.09
N ALA A 252 3.61 -4.69 -7.48
CA ALA A 252 2.56 -5.69 -7.49
C ALA A 252 2.11 -5.96 -6.05
N ASN A 253 0.80 -5.97 -5.82
CA ASN A 253 0.19 -6.17 -4.51
C ASN A 253 -0.79 -7.32 -4.57
N LYS A 254 -0.82 -8.16 -3.53
CA LYS A 254 -1.84 -9.19 -3.33
C LYS A 254 -2.24 -9.22 -1.86
N LEU A 255 -3.53 -9.18 -1.60
CA LEU A 255 -4.06 -9.44 -0.27
C LEU A 255 -3.90 -10.94 0.05
N LEU A 256 -3.21 -11.23 1.16
CA LEU A 256 -2.98 -12.58 1.66
C LEU A 256 -4.08 -12.98 2.65
N VAL A 257 -5.32 -12.89 2.19
CA VAL A 257 -6.52 -13.17 2.96
C VAL A 257 -7.38 -14.14 2.15
N PRO A 258 -7.97 -15.16 2.78
CA PRO A 258 -8.81 -16.13 2.08
C PRO A 258 -9.98 -15.45 1.35
N THR A 259 -10.28 -15.95 0.15
CA THR A 259 -11.45 -15.52 -0.60
C THR A 259 -12.73 -15.90 0.16
N TYR A 260 -13.64 -14.94 0.30
CA TYR A 260 -14.90 -15.18 0.99
C TYR A 260 -15.76 -16.20 0.23
N PRO A 261 -16.15 -17.33 0.85
CA PRO A 261 -16.89 -18.37 0.17
C PRO A 261 -18.27 -17.90 -0.29
N LYS A 262 -18.59 -18.04 -1.57
CA LYS A 262 -19.94 -17.77 -2.09
C LYS A 262 -20.84 -18.98 -1.92
N ARG A 263 -22.14 -18.72 -1.78
CA ARG A 263 -23.15 -19.76 -1.72
C ARG A 263 -23.24 -20.51 -3.05
N ASN A 264 -23.18 -21.84 -3.01
CA ASN A 264 -23.32 -22.68 -4.18
C ASN A 264 -24.77 -22.75 -4.65
N THR A 265 -24.98 -22.97 -5.95
CA THR A 265 -26.34 -23.16 -6.49
C THR A 265 -27.00 -24.39 -5.87
N GLY A 266 -28.17 -24.21 -5.23
CA GLY A 266 -28.89 -25.29 -4.58
C GLY A 266 -28.42 -25.63 -3.16
N GLU A 267 -27.40 -24.97 -2.63
CA GLU A 267 -26.94 -25.14 -1.25
C GLU A 267 -27.98 -24.57 -0.26
N SER A 268 -28.31 -25.30 0.81
CA SER A 268 -29.15 -24.75 1.86
C SER A 268 -28.47 -23.63 2.63
N GLN A 269 -29.21 -22.76 3.31
CA GLN A 269 -28.63 -21.70 4.13
C GLN A 269 -27.77 -22.28 5.27
N VAL A 270 -28.25 -23.35 5.90
CA VAL A 270 -27.53 -24.00 7.00
C VAL A 270 -26.22 -24.62 6.55
N ASP A 271 -26.20 -25.29 5.39
CA ASP A 271 -24.99 -25.88 4.86
C ASP A 271 -23.97 -24.79 4.47
N TYR A 272 -24.44 -23.70 3.87
CA TYR A 272 -23.62 -22.54 3.56
C TYR A 272 -23.00 -21.92 4.81
N ASP A 273 -23.80 -21.67 5.87
CA ASP A 273 -23.33 -21.07 7.11
C ASP A 273 -22.29 -21.98 7.81
N ASN A 274 -22.52 -23.29 7.83
CA ASN A 274 -21.55 -24.26 8.36
C ASN A 274 -20.25 -24.27 7.56
N ARG A 275 -20.33 -24.21 6.24
CA ARG A 275 -19.15 -24.16 5.37
C ARG A 275 -18.41 -22.82 5.52
N LEU A 276 -19.12 -21.72 5.59
CA LEU A 276 -18.56 -20.39 5.82
C LEU A 276 -17.83 -20.32 7.17
N GLN A 277 -18.45 -20.86 8.22
CA GLN A 277 -17.80 -20.93 9.53
C GLN A 277 -16.48 -21.70 9.46
N LYS A 278 -16.49 -22.89 8.89
CA LYS A 278 -15.32 -23.77 8.81
C LYS A 278 -14.23 -23.24 7.88
N ASP A 279 -14.61 -22.77 6.68
CA ASP A 279 -13.67 -22.47 5.60
C ASP A 279 -13.16 -21.04 5.65
N TYR A 280 -13.79 -20.15 6.44
CA TYR A 280 -13.40 -18.75 6.57
C TYR A 280 -13.20 -18.31 8.02
N TYR A 281 -14.23 -18.41 8.87
CA TYR A 281 -14.14 -17.88 10.24
C TYR A 281 -13.25 -18.70 11.17
N ASP A 282 -13.17 -20.01 11.03
CA ASP A 282 -12.31 -20.88 11.84
C ASP A 282 -10.86 -20.96 11.33
N VAL A 283 -10.59 -20.41 10.14
CA VAL A 283 -9.23 -20.38 9.59
C VAL A 283 -8.38 -19.38 10.36
N SER A 284 -7.22 -19.81 10.86
CA SER A 284 -6.27 -18.92 11.52
C SER A 284 -5.65 -17.94 10.54
N SER A 285 -5.19 -16.77 11.03
CA SER A 285 -4.55 -15.75 10.18
C SER A 285 -3.38 -16.31 9.37
N ILE A 286 -2.50 -17.07 9.98
CA ILE A 286 -1.34 -17.67 9.31
C ILE A 286 -1.77 -18.70 8.26
N SER A 287 -2.74 -19.58 8.57
CA SER A 287 -3.28 -20.52 7.59
C SER A 287 -3.97 -19.80 6.43
N GLY A 288 -4.63 -18.68 6.71
CA GLY A 288 -5.26 -17.81 5.73
C GLY A 288 -4.27 -17.26 4.71
N ILE A 289 -3.08 -16.84 5.15
CA ILE A 289 -1.99 -16.36 4.27
C ILE A 289 -1.64 -17.42 3.21
N PHE A 290 -1.41 -18.66 3.63
CA PHE A 290 -1.06 -19.73 2.69
C PHE A 290 -2.24 -20.16 1.81
N LYS A 291 -3.46 -20.15 2.37
CA LYS A 291 -4.67 -20.51 1.65
C LYS A 291 -4.98 -19.52 0.51
N SER A 292 -4.71 -18.23 0.71
CA SER A 292 -4.98 -17.16 -0.24
C SER A 292 -4.25 -17.26 -1.59
N PHE A 293 -3.33 -18.21 -1.76
CA PHE A 293 -2.65 -18.45 -3.02
C PHE A 293 -3.34 -19.46 -3.95
N GLY A 294 -4.46 -20.05 -3.53
CA GLY A 294 -5.11 -21.08 -4.32
C GLY A 294 -6.56 -21.35 -3.92
N ASP A 295 -7.26 -20.39 -3.34
CA ASP A 295 -8.65 -20.57 -2.85
C ASP A 295 -9.69 -19.83 -3.71
N ALA A 296 -9.27 -19.16 -4.77
CA ALA A 296 -10.20 -18.52 -5.70
C ALA A 296 -11.09 -19.55 -6.40
N PRO A 297 -12.43 -19.36 -6.41
CA PRO A 297 -13.39 -20.35 -6.93
C PRO A 297 -13.19 -20.78 -8.38
N ASN A 298 -12.65 -19.91 -9.22
CA ASN A 298 -12.35 -20.20 -10.64
C ASN A 298 -10.88 -20.58 -10.87
N GLY A 299 -10.13 -20.93 -9.80
CA GLY A 299 -8.76 -21.40 -9.85
C GLY A 299 -7.75 -20.31 -10.24
N PHE A 300 -6.61 -20.70 -10.79
CA PHE A 300 -5.46 -19.84 -11.04
C PHE A 300 -5.76 -18.56 -11.84
N SER A 301 -6.70 -18.61 -12.77
CA SER A 301 -7.10 -17.41 -13.54
C SER A 301 -7.74 -16.33 -12.66
N GLU A 302 -8.53 -16.72 -11.66
CA GLU A 302 -9.12 -15.78 -10.71
C GLU A 302 -8.08 -15.32 -9.68
N GLU A 303 -7.17 -16.21 -9.25
CA GLU A 303 -6.04 -15.84 -8.39
C GLU A 303 -5.19 -14.72 -9.01
N MET A 304 -4.92 -14.79 -10.30
CA MET A 304 -4.18 -13.75 -11.00
C MET A 304 -4.93 -12.42 -11.07
N GLN A 305 -6.27 -12.43 -11.00
CA GLN A 305 -7.08 -11.22 -10.92
C GLN A 305 -7.03 -10.53 -9.55
N GLU A 306 -6.58 -11.22 -8.50
CA GLU A 306 -6.37 -10.64 -7.17
C GLU A 306 -5.09 -9.82 -7.07
N VAL A 307 -4.18 -9.98 -8.03
CA VAL A 307 -2.96 -9.18 -8.10
C VAL A 307 -3.30 -7.80 -8.65
N GLN A 308 -3.14 -6.80 -7.80
CA GLN A 308 -3.17 -5.39 -8.19
C GLN A 308 -1.77 -4.99 -8.64
N TRP A 309 -1.67 -4.19 -9.69
CA TRP A 309 -0.38 -3.70 -10.14
C TRP A 309 -0.42 -2.21 -10.43
N SER A 310 0.71 -1.58 -10.23
CA SER A 310 0.90 -0.15 -10.42
C SER A 310 2.17 0.11 -11.20
N VAL A 311 2.16 1.15 -12.01
CA VAL A 311 3.36 1.69 -12.65
C VAL A 311 3.40 3.20 -12.45
N GLY A 312 4.60 3.72 -12.21
CA GLY A 312 4.79 5.14 -11.99
C GLY A 312 6.08 5.66 -12.61
N ALA A 313 6.07 6.93 -12.93
CA ALA A 313 7.22 7.66 -13.42
C ALA A 313 7.37 8.97 -12.66
N GLU A 314 8.61 9.32 -12.32
CA GLU A 314 8.98 10.58 -11.66
C GLU A 314 10.11 11.23 -12.46
N TYR A 315 9.90 12.48 -12.85
CA TYR A 315 10.96 13.35 -13.38
C TYR A 315 11.35 14.34 -12.29
N THR A 316 12.64 14.40 -11.96
CA THR A 316 13.16 15.31 -10.93
C THR A 316 14.19 16.26 -11.54
N TYR A 317 14.00 17.56 -11.31
CA TYR A 317 14.88 18.64 -11.72
C TYR A 317 15.62 19.23 -10.52
N ASN A 318 16.95 19.19 -10.57
CA ASN A 318 17.87 19.77 -9.58
C ASN A 318 17.59 19.32 -8.13
N ASP A 319 17.10 18.09 -7.95
CA ASP A 319 16.66 17.52 -6.67
C ASP A 319 15.61 18.38 -5.91
N LYS A 320 14.97 19.33 -6.59
CA LYS A 320 14.05 20.31 -6.00
C LYS A 320 12.63 20.20 -6.53
N PHE A 321 12.47 20.03 -7.83
CA PHE A 321 11.16 19.96 -8.46
C PHE A 321 10.94 18.58 -9.02
N SER A 322 9.77 17.99 -8.73
CA SER A 322 9.39 16.69 -9.26
C SER A 322 8.04 16.76 -9.93
N LEU A 323 7.92 16.11 -11.09
CA LEU A 323 6.65 15.83 -11.75
C LEU A 323 6.46 14.32 -11.80
N ARG A 324 5.24 13.88 -11.57
CA ARG A 324 4.90 12.46 -11.46
C ARG A 324 3.68 12.11 -12.28
N ALA A 325 3.68 10.91 -12.80
CA ALA A 325 2.52 10.30 -13.42
C ALA A 325 2.51 8.81 -13.10
N GLY A 326 1.33 8.22 -13.01
CA GLY A 326 1.21 6.80 -12.71
C GLY A 326 -0.12 6.23 -13.14
N TYR A 327 -0.22 4.91 -13.05
CA TYR A 327 -1.43 4.14 -13.31
C TYR A 327 -1.53 2.98 -12.32
N HIS A 328 -2.71 2.83 -11.77
CA HIS A 328 -3.07 1.71 -10.89
C HIS A 328 -4.16 0.86 -11.55
N ASN A 329 -4.01 -0.46 -11.42
CA ASN A 329 -4.98 -1.41 -11.95
C ASN A 329 -5.35 -2.48 -10.94
N GLU A 330 -6.64 -2.61 -10.72
CA GLU A 330 -7.28 -3.73 -10.04
C GLU A 330 -8.34 -4.34 -10.97
N SER A 331 -8.45 -5.68 -10.95
CA SER A 331 -9.40 -6.39 -11.79
C SER A 331 -10.84 -5.94 -11.53
N GLU A 332 -11.66 -5.90 -12.59
CA GLU A 332 -13.09 -5.54 -12.50
C GLU A 332 -13.87 -6.45 -11.55
N ASN A 333 -13.46 -7.72 -11.45
CA ASN A 333 -14.10 -8.72 -10.58
C ASN A 333 -13.64 -8.63 -9.13
N LYS A 334 -12.55 -7.89 -8.83
CA LYS A 334 -11.90 -7.84 -7.52
C LYS A 334 -11.96 -6.45 -6.84
N GLY A 335 -12.65 -5.48 -7.43
CA GLY A 335 -12.82 -4.15 -6.86
C GLY A 335 -12.86 -3.03 -7.89
N ASN A 336 -12.30 -3.26 -9.09
CA ASN A 336 -12.33 -2.33 -10.24
C ASN A 336 -11.72 -0.95 -9.97
N ARG A 337 -10.69 -0.89 -9.10
CA ARG A 337 -9.95 0.36 -8.88
C ARG A 337 -8.93 0.55 -9.99
N LYS A 338 -9.31 1.32 -11.01
CA LYS A 338 -8.46 1.69 -12.15
C LYS A 338 -8.41 3.20 -12.25
N TYR A 339 -7.21 3.76 -12.17
CA TYR A 339 -7.03 5.20 -12.22
C TYR A 339 -5.65 5.61 -12.72
N PHE A 340 -5.61 6.74 -13.39
CA PHE A 340 -4.38 7.48 -13.63
C PHE A 340 -4.12 8.43 -12.46
N THR A 341 -2.86 8.78 -12.27
CA THR A 341 -2.46 9.76 -11.27
C THR A 341 -1.50 10.74 -11.87
N VAL A 342 -1.52 11.95 -11.34
CA VAL A 342 -0.52 12.98 -11.59
C VAL A 342 -0.08 13.57 -10.26
N GLY A 343 1.16 14.04 -10.17
CA GLY A 343 1.68 14.63 -8.96
C GLY A 343 2.77 15.64 -9.23
N ALA A 344 2.97 16.52 -8.27
CA ALA A 344 4.06 17.47 -8.26
C ALA A 344 4.70 17.53 -6.87
N GLY A 345 6.01 17.76 -6.83
CA GLY A 345 6.77 17.90 -5.59
C GLY A 345 7.72 19.06 -5.65
N PHE A 346 7.90 19.70 -4.50
CA PHE A 346 8.88 20.75 -4.32
C PHE A 346 9.67 20.50 -3.04
N LYS A 347 10.99 20.38 -3.16
CA LYS A 347 11.91 20.10 -2.05
C LYS A 347 12.88 21.25 -1.84
N MET A 348 12.99 21.68 -0.59
CA MET A 348 14.03 22.55 -0.10
C MET A 348 14.92 21.81 0.90
N ASN A 349 15.99 22.45 1.36
CA ASN A 349 16.93 21.83 2.30
C ASN A 349 16.26 21.35 3.62
N VAL A 350 15.16 21.96 4.00
CA VAL A 350 14.49 21.75 5.30
C VAL A 350 13.18 21.01 5.17
N PHE A 351 12.46 21.22 4.08
CA PHE A 351 11.14 20.64 3.87
C PHE A 351 10.89 20.22 2.44
N ALA A 352 9.97 19.29 2.24
CA ALA A 352 9.41 18.95 0.95
C ALA A 352 7.86 19.01 1.03
N LEU A 353 7.27 19.52 -0.03
CA LEU A 353 5.82 19.58 -0.22
C LEU A 353 5.46 18.76 -1.47
N ASP A 354 4.57 17.81 -1.33
CA ASP A 354 4.09 16.99 -2.43
C ASP A 354 2.57 17.07 -2.52
N ALA A 355 2.06 17.04 -3.75
CA ALA A 355 0.65 16.94 -4.06
C ALA A 355 0.42 15.84 -5.10
N GLY A 356 -0.61 15.03 -4.90
CA GLY A 356 -1.03 13.97 -5.82
C GLY A 356 -2.52 14.06 -6.11
N TYR A 357 -2.89 13.74 -7.34
CA TYR A 357 -4.28 13.79 -7.82
C TYR A 357 -4.63 12.52 -8.57
N VAL A 358 -5.80 11.95 -8.23
CA VAL A 358 -6.33 10.72 -8.81
C VAL A 358 -7.38 11.05 -9.87
N ILE A 359 -7.26 10.42 -11.02
CA ILE A 359 -8.19 10.52 -12.16
C ILE A 359 -8.72 9.12 -12.45
N ALA A 360 -9.91 8.81 -11.97
CA ALA A 360 -10.51 7.49 -12.17
C ALA A 360 -10.89 7.25 -13.63
N THR A 361 -10.66 6.02 -14.09
CA THR A 361 -11.06 5.62 -15.46
C THR A 361 -12.41 4.91 -15.48
N ALA A 362 -12.84 4.33 -14.38
CA ALA A 362 -14.15 3.70 -14.26
C ALA A 362 -15.23 4.74 -13.93
N LYS A 363 -16.38 4.64 -14.61
CA LYS A 363 -17.53 5.49 -14.30
C LYS A 363 -17.99 5.27 -12.86
N ASN A 364 -18.30 6.37 -12.16
CA ASN A 364 -18.75 6.37 -10.76
C ASN A 364 -17.74 5.75 -9.78
N ASN A 365 -16.44 5.85 -10.07
CA ASN A 365 -15.43 5.45 -9.10
C ASN A 365 -15.35 6.50 -7.99
N PRO A 366 -15.60 6.13 -6.73
CA PRO A 366 -15.60 7.08 -5.62
C PRO A 366 -14.21 7.67 -5.29
N LEU A 367 -13.14 7.10 -5.84
CA LEU A 367 -11.77 7.62 -5.72
C LEU A 367 -11.45 8.76 -6.68
N ASP A 368 -12.37 9.03 -7.65
CA ASP A 368 -12.16 10.11 -8.62
C ASP A 368 -11.97 11.46 -7.92
N GLN A 369 -11.06 12.27 -8.44
CA GLN A 369 -10.73 13.59 -7.92
C GLN A 369 -10.17 13.59 -6.47
N THR A 370 -9.64 12.46 -5.99
CA THR A 370 -8.96 12.43 -4.69
C THR A 370 -7.64 13.20 -4.75
N LEU A 371 -7.52 14.21 -3.90
CA LEU A 371 -6.29 14.97 -3.67
C LEU A 371 -5.55 14.41 -2.46
N ARG A 372 -4.23 14.34 -2.52
CA ARG A 372 -3.38 13.99 -1.37
C ARG A 372 -2.28 15.04 -1.22
N PHE A 373 -1.98 15.38 0.02
CA PHE A 373 -0.96 16.34 0.37
C PHE A 373 0.02 15.74 1.38
N SER A 374 1.32 15.99 1.16
CA SER A 374 2.37 15.58 2.08
C SER A 374 3.30 16.76 2.35
N LEU A 375 3.58 16.98 3.62
CA LEU A 375 4.58 17.92 4.09
C LEU A 375 5.63 17.16 4.90
N SER A 376 6.86 17.11 4.40
CA SER A 376 7.96 16.39 5.04
C SER A 376 9.04 17.37 5.50
N PHE A 377 9.65 17.08 6.64
CA PHE A 377 10.73 17.87 7.22
C PHE A 377 12.01 17.04 7.34
N ASP A 378 13.11 17.63 6.90
CA ASP A 378 14.45 17.09 7.04
C ASP A 378 15.11 17.69 8.28
N MET A 379 15.41 16.84 9.27
CA MET A 379 15.97 17.30 10.54
C MET A 379 17.43 17.76 10.44
N ASP A 380 18.20 17.26 9.47
CA ASP A 380 19.58 17.72 9.27
C ASP A 380 19.59 19.11 8.63
N GLY A 381 18.69 19.36 7.68
CA GLY A 381 18.48 20.70 7.14
C GLY A 381 18.05 21.73 8.20
N ILE A 382 17.21 21.31 9.15
CA ILE A 382 16.79 22.15 10.28
C ILE A 382 18.00 22.48 11.17
N LYS A 383 18.81 21.50 11.57
CA LYS A 383 20.02 21.73 12.39
C LYS A 383 21.00 22.70 11.73
N ASP A 384 21.18 22.60 10.42
CA ASP A 384 22.07 23.49 9.67
C ASP A 384 21.60 24.94 9.65
N LEU A 385 20.27 25.18 9.68
CA LEU A 385 19.70 26.52 9.82
C LEU A 385 20.05 27.14 11.19
N PHE A 386 19.99 26.34 12.27
CA PHE A 386 20.31 26.84 13.63
C PHE A 386 21.81 27.01 13.87
N LYS A 387 22.67 26.28 13.16
CA LYS A 387 24.14 26.45 13.24
C LYS A 387 24.66 27.68 12.49
N ARG A 388 23.91 28.24 11.56
CA ARG A 388 24.27 29.45 10.80
C ARG A 388 23.94 30.76 11.52
N LYS A 389 23.41 30.70 12.74
CA LYS A 389 23.25 31.81 13.68
C LYS A 389 24.36 31.78 14.72
#